data_bb8b39563d3b82167d7f62db1615ec5d
#
_entry.id   bb8b39563d3b82167d7f62db1615ec5d
#
_cell.length_a   1.000
_cell.length_b   1.000
_cell.length_c   1.000
_cell.angle_alpha   90.00
_cell.angle_beta   90.00
_cell.angle_gamma   90.00
#
_symmetry.space_group_name_H-M   'P 1'
#
loop_
_entity.id
_entity.type
_entity.pdbx_description
1 polymer ?
#
loop_
_entity_poly.entity_id
_entity_poly.type
_entity_poly.pdbx_seq_one_letter_code
_entity_poly.pdbx_strand_id
1 'polypeptide(L)'
;TTMGFSALDGLMMGTRTGALDPGAVIYLMEIEKLSLQEVGRILYHESGLLGVSGTSSEPRVLLPLESGADAQAERARDALALYVRRSVREIGALVAVLGGLDLLVFTAGVGEHSAEIRRRVCEGLGFLGLRLDAEANARDAAVISATGSAVTVGVEPTNEEWVAARHALRWLPG
;
A
#
# COMPACT_ATOMS: atom_id res chain seq x y z
N THR A 1 -11.14 6.49 3.95
CA THR A 1 -10.39 5.22 4.01
C THR A 1 -10.79 4.30 2.89
N THR A 2 -9.89 3.44 2.45
CA THR A 2 -10.19 2.35 1.50
C THR A 2 -10.70 1.10 2.22
N MET A 3 -10.48 0.97 3.51
CA MET A 3 -11.02 -0.13 4.32
C MET A 3 -12.53 0.05 4.53
N GLY A 4 -13.30 -1.04 4.34
CA GLY A 4 -14.72 -1.10 4.58
C GLY A 4 -15.05 -1.65 5.97
N PHE A 5 -15.86 -2.73 6.03
CA PHE A 5 -16.22 -3.40 7.29
C PHE A 5 -15.01 -4.03 8.00
N SER A 6 -14.02 -4.49 7.26
CA SER A 6 -12.81 -5.10 7.80
C SER A 6 -11.55 -4.59 7.09
N ALA A 7 -10.38 -4.97 7.61
CA ALA A 7 -9.09 -4.70 6.99
C ALA A 7 -8.78 -5.60 5.78
N LEU A 8 -9.73 -6.42 5.34
CA LEU A 8 -9.63 -7.19 4.07
C LEU A 8 -10.11 -6.39 2.86
N ASP A 9 -10.81 -5.28 3.06
CA ASP A 9 -11.20 -4.40 1.97
C ASP A 9 -10.14 -3.34 1.67
N GLY A 10 -10.22 -2.73 0.49
CA GLY A 10 -9.34 -1.65 0.08
C GLY A 10 -7.99 -2.11 -0.45
N LEU A 11 -6.92 -1.46 0.02
CA LEU A 11 -5.57 -1.70 -0.46
C LEU A 11 -5.04 -3.09 -0.09
N MET A 12 -4.34 -3.70 -1.02
CA MET A 12 -3.48 -4.85 -0.76
C MET A 12 -2.39 -4.46 0.24
N MET A 13 -2.13 -5.32 1.21
CA MET A 13 -1.14 -5.09 2.27
C MET A 13 -0.02 -6.14 2.22
N GLY A 14 0.82 -6.17 3.24
CA GLY A 14 1.90 -7.15 3.33
C GLY A 14 1.42 -8.59 3.30
N THR A 15 0.39 -8.92 4.10
CA THR A 15 -0.19 -10.26 4.20
C THR A 15 -1.67 -10.34 3.88
N ARG A 16 -2.38 -9.19 3.81
CA ARG A 16 -3.82 -9.12 3.55
C ARG A 16 -4.10 -8.88 2.08
N THR A 17 -5.17 -9.52 1.60
CA THR A 17 -5.51 -9.51 0.17
C THR A 17 -5.90 -8.14 -0.37
N GLY A 18 -6.50 -7.25 0.42
CA GLY A 18 -7.22 -6.09 -0.08
C GLY A 18 -8.51 -6.50 -0.79
N ALA A 19 -9.14 -5.57 -1.51
CA ALA A 19 -10.37 -5.82 -2.25
C ALA A 19 -10.25 -7.04 -3.16
N LEU A 20 -11.14 -7.99 -3.00
CA LEU A 20 -11.21 -9.25 -3.73
C LEU A 20 -12.63 -9.44 -4.26
N ASP A 21 -12.78 -10.10 -5.41
CA ASP A 21 -14.07 -10.56 -5.90
C ASP A 21 -14.69 -11.56 -4.91
N PRO A 22 -15.90 -11.31 -4.39
CA PRO A 22 -16.58 -12.25 -3.48
C PRO A 22 -16.72 -13.66 -4.07
N GLY A 23 -16.81 -13.80 -5.40
CA GLY A 23 -16.85 -15.08 -6.09
C GLY A 23 -15.61 -15.93 -5.85
N ALA A 24 -14.43 -15.30 -5.63
CA ALA A 24 -13.23 -16.04 -5.27
C ALA A 24 -13.35 -16.72 -3.90
N VAL A 25 -14.00 -16.07 -2.93
CA VAL A 25 -14.27 -16.65 -1.60
C VAL A 25 -15.21 -17.85 -1.73
N ILE A 26 -16.29 -17.71 -2.51
CA ILE A 26 -17.24 -18.80 -2.79
C ILE A 26 -16.52 -19.98 -3.45
N TYR A 27 -15.67 -19.70 -4.45
CA TYR A 27 -14.87 -20.74 -5.13
C TYR A 27 -13.97 -21.51 -4.15
N LEU A 28 -13.24 -20.81 -3.29
CA LEU A 28 -12.37 -21.43 -2.29
C LEU A 28 -13.16 -22.36 -1.35
N MET A 29 -14.35 -21.96 -0.94
CA MET A 29 -15.18 -22.76 -0.02
C MET A 29 -15.92 -23.88 -0.73
N GLU A 30 -16.50 -23.65 -1.90
CA GLU A 30 -17.36 -24.63 -2.58
C GLU A 30 -16.58 -25.60 -3.46
N ILE A 31 -15.56 -25.15 -4.17
CA ILE A 31 -14.80 -25.97 -5.10
C ILE A 31 -13.55 -26.55 -4.43
N GLU A 32 -12.72 -25.70 -3.82
CA GLU A 32 -11.51 -26.13 -3.11
C GLU A 32 -11.80 -26.75 -1.73
N LYS A 33 -13.07 -26.69 -1.28
CA LYS A 33 -13.55 -27.27 0.00
C LYS A 33 -12.85 -26.73 1.25
N LEU A 34 -12.31 -25.52 1.18
CA LEU A 34 -11.66 -24.88 2.32
C LEU A 34 -12.72 -24.48 3.36
N SER A 35 -12.41 -24.70 4.62
CA SER A 35 -13.22 -24.20 5.74
C SER A 35 -13.16 -22.69 5.84
N LEU A 36 -14.14 -22.08 6.48
CA LEU A 36 -14.15 -20.64 6.77
C LEU A 36 -12.86 -20.19 7.49
N GLN A 37 -12.35 -21.03 8.40
CA GLN A 37 -11.13 -20.74 9.14
C GLN A 37 -9.89 -20.72 8.20
N GLU A 38 -9.78 -21.66 7.28
CA GLU A 38 -8.69 -21.71 6.29
C GLU A 38 -8.77 -20.52 5.33
N VAL A 39 -9.94 -20.20 4.81
CA VAL A 39 -10.15 -19.02 3.98
C VAL A 39 -9.78 -17.74 4.75
N GLY A 40 -10.22 -17.60 5.99
CA GLY A 40 -9.85 -16.46 6.84
C GLY A 40 -8.32 -16.35 7.01
N ARG A 41 -7.62 -17.46 7.31
CA ARG A 41 -6.16 -17.49 7.42
C ARG A 41 -5.48 -17.05 6.14
N ILE A 42 -5.91 -17.55 4.99
CA ILE A 42 -5.36 -17.17 3.68
C ILE A 42 -5.54 -15.67 3.44
N LEU A 43 -6.73 -15.14 3.63
CA LEU A 43 -7.03 -13.74 3.31
C LEU A 43 -6.33 -12.75 4.24
N TYR A 44 -6.17 -13.07 5.52
CA TYR A 44 -5.56 -12.17 6.51
C TYR A 44 -4.04 -12.30 6.62
N HIS A 45 -3.48 -13.52 6.41
CA HIS A 45 -2.10 -13.81 6.82
C HIS A 45 -1.22 -14.36 5.70
N GLU A 46 -1.78 -14.86 4.61
CA GLU A 46 -1.03 -15.55 3.56
C GLU A 46 -1.27 -14.96 2.16
N SER A 47 -1.92 -13.82 2.10
CA SER A 47 -2.18 -13.05 0.88
C SER A 47 -1.23 -11.85 0.75
N GLY A 48 -1.63 -10.84 0.02
CA GLY A 48 -0.88 -9.60 -0.12
C GLY A 48 0.46 -9.78 -0.83
N LEU A 49 1.44 -8.98 -0.45
CA LEU A 49 2.80 -9.08 -0.98
C LEU A 49 3.39 -10.49 -0.72
N LEU A 50 3.16 -11.03 0.47
CA LEU A 50 3.63 -12.39 0.82
C LEU A 50 3.03 -13.43 -0.10
N GLY A 51 1.72 -13.42 -0.31
CA GLY A 51 1.03 -14.43 -1.11
C GLY A 51 1.43 -14.40 -2.59
N VAL A 52 1.63 -13.20 -3.16
CA VAL A 52 2.04 -13.06 -4.56
C VAL A 52 3.53 -13.36 -4.74
N SER A 53 4.39 -12.84 -3.87
CA SER A 53 5.84 -13.08 -3.97
C SER A 53 6.26 -14.49 -3.54
N GLY A 54 5.51 -15.11 -2.63
CA GLY A 54 5.91 -16.34 -1.95
C GLY A 54 7.18 -16.18 -1.09
N THR A 55 7.60 -14.94 -0.82
CA THR A 55 8.90 -14.67 -0.19
C THR A 55 8.79 -13.75 1.01
N SER A 56 8.14 -12.59 0.87
CA SER A 56 8.09 -11.59 1.94
C SER A 56 6.85 -10.70 1.84
N SER A 57 6.42 -10.22 3.00
CA SER A 57 5.38 -9.21 3.14
C SER A 57 5.92 -7.76 3.03
N GLU A 58 7.24 -7.57 2.88
CA GLU A 58 7.89 -6.28 2.99
C GLU A 58 8.53 -5.83 1.67
N PRO A 59 8.16 -4.66 1.12
CA PRO A 59 8.78 -4.15 -0.10
C PRO A 59 10.31 -4.04 -0.02
N ARG A 60 10.87 -3.69 1.14
CA ARG A 60 12.33 -3.57 1.31
C ARG A 60 13.09 -4.89 1.08
N VAL A 61 12.42 -6.03 1.29
CA VAL A 61 12.99 -7.37 1.01
C VAL A 61 12.80 -7.73 -0.44
N LEU A 62 11.68 -7.33 -1.08
CA LEU A 62 11.33 -7.70 -2.44
C LEU A 62 12.06 -6.85 -3.48
N LEU A 63 12.26 -5.55 -3.23
CA LEU A 63 12.91 -4.62 -4.18
C LEU A 63 14.30 -5.09 -4.66
N PRO A 64 15.23 -5.54 -3.79
CA PRO A 64 16.51 -6.05 -4.25
C PRO A 64 16.40 -7.31 -5.12
N LEU A 65 15.37 -8.14 -4.92
CA LEU A 65 15.17 -9.38 -5.66
C LEU A 65 14.77 -9.15 -7.12
N GLU A 66 14.17 -8.00 -7.46
CA GLU A 66 13.68 -7.72 -8.81
C GLU A 66 14.76 -7.78 -9.88
N SER A 67 16.03 -7.52 -9.52
CA SER A 67 17.17 -7.54 -10.44
C SER A 67 17.59 -8.96 -10.85
N GLY A 68 17.10 -9.99 -10.20
CA GLY A 68 17.38 -11.39 -10.54
C GLY A 68 16.68 -11.83 -11.83
N ALA A 69 17.10 -13.01 -12.33
CA ALA A 69 16.54 -13.63 -13.53
C ALA A 69 15.75 -14.92 -13.24
N ASP A 70 15.63 -15.29 -11.99
CA ASP A 70 14.94 -16.50 -11.56
C ASP A 70 13.44 -16.28 -11.29
N ALA A 71 12.73 -17.36 -11.00
CA ALA A 71 11.30 -17.34 -10.71
C ALA A 71 10.98 -16.56 -9.42
N GLN A 72 11.92 -16.43 -8.48
CA GLN A 72 11.73 -15.63 -7.28
C GLN A 72 11.72 -14.12 -7.62
N ALA A 73 12.65 -13.70 -8.49
CA ALA A 73 12.70 -12.33 -8.96
C ALA A 73 11.45 -11.95 -9.77
N GLU A 74 10.94 -12.85 -10.60
CA GLU A 74 9.69 -12.66 -11.35
C GLU A 74 8.51 -12.43 -10.38
N ARG A 75 8.33 -13.30 -9.40
CA ARG A 75 7.28 -13.14 -8.39
C ARG A 75 7.43 -11.87 -7.55
N ALA A 76 8.67 -11.46 -7.24
CA ALA A 76 8.90 -10.21 -6.54
C ALA A 76 8.46 -8.99 -7.38
N ARG A 77 8.79 -8.98 -8.68
CA ARG A 77 8.32 -7.95 -9.63
C ARG A 77 6.80 -7.91 -9.70
N ASP A 78 6.14 -9.06 -9.84
CA ASP A 78 4.68 -9.15 -9.91
C ASP A 78 4.01 -8.63 -8.63
N ALA A 79 4.53 -9.01 -7.47
CA ALA A 79 4.01 -8.57 -6.18
C ALA A 79 4.11 -7.05 -6.02
N LEU A 80 5.28 -6.47 -6.33
CA LEU A 80 5.49 -5.02 -6.23
C LEU A 80 4.69 -4.26 -7.28
N ALA A 81 4.61 -4.76 -8.51
CA ALA A 81 3.81 -4.15 -9.57
C ALA A 81 2.31 -4.14 -9.19
N LEU A 82 1.79 -5.24 -8.66
CA LEU A 82 0.41 -5.33 -8.19
C LEU A 82 0.15 -4.37 -7.03
N TYR A 83 1.07 -4.29 -6.06
CA TYR A 83 0.98 -3.38 -4.92
C TYR A 83 0.89 -1.91 -5.36
N VAL A 84 1.79 -1.49 -6.25
CA VAL A 84 1.79 -0.14 -6.82
C VAL A 84 0.52 0.13 -7.62
N ARG A 85 0.12 -0.81 -8.49
CA ARG A 85 -1.09 -0.69 -9.30
C ARG A 85 -2.35 -0.53 -8.45
N ARG A 86 -2.47 -1.29 -7.35
CA ARG A 86 -3.58 -1.16 -6.40
C ARG A 86 -3.58 0.21 -5.74
N SER A 87 -2.42 0.71 -5.32
CA SER A 87 -2.30 2.05 -4.73
C SER A 87 -2.72 3.15 -5.72
N VAL A 88 -2.22 3.10 -6.95
CA VAL A 88 -2.59 4.06 -8.00
C VAL A 88 -4.09 4.02 -8.31
N ARG A 89 -4.68 2.82 -8.38
CA ARG A 89 -6.11 2.64 -8.62
C ARG A 89 -6.96 3.29 -7.52
N GLU A 90 -6.64 3.05 -6.26
CA GLU A 90 -7.40 3.61 -5.13
C GLU A 90 -7.25 5.13 -5.04
N ILE A 91 -6.03 5.64 -5.23
CA ILE A 91 -5.81 7.09 -5.29
C ILE A 91 -6.60 7.69 -6.46
N GLY A 92 -6.56 7.08 -7.64
CA GLY A 92 -7.32 7.55 -8.81
C GLY A 92 -8.82 7.56 -8.57
N ALA A 93 -9.38 6.55 -7.90
CA ALA A 93 -10.78 6.52 -7.52
C ALA A 93 -11.14 7.66 -6.56
N LEU A 94 -10.30 7.92 -5.55
CA LEU A 94 -10.49 9.02 -4.61
C LEU A 94 -10.37 10.39 -5.30
N VAL A 95 -9.41 10.56 -6.20
CA VAL A 95 -9.26 11.77 -7.01
C VAL A 95 -10.51 12.07 -7.83
N ALA A 96 -11.11 11.04 -8.44
CA ALA A 96 -12.35 11.19 -9.20
C ALA A 96 -13.52 11.65 -8.30
N VAL A 97 -13.62 11.11 -7.08
CA VAL A 97 -14.67 11.48 -6.11
C VAL A 97 -14.45 12.90 -5.56
N LEU A 98 -13.19 13.29 -5.35
CA LEU A 98 -12.83 14.63 -4.84
C LEU A 98 -12.91 15.72 -5.92
N GLY A 99 -12.92 15.35 -7.20
CA GLY A 99 -12.87 16.30 -8.31
C GLY A 99 -11.47 16.85 -8.61
N GLY A 100 -10.43 16.28 -8.03
CA GLY A 100 -9.02 16.67 -8.20
C GLY A 100 -8.15 16.28 -7.00
N LEU A 101 -6.89 16.74 -7.04
CA LEU A 101 -5.93 16.50 -5.98
C LEU A 101 -4.95 17.67 -5.88
N ASP A 102 -4.85 18.28 -4.71
CA ASP A 102 -3.87 19.35 -4.44
C ASP A 102 -2.66 18.81 -3.66
N LEU A 103 -2.89 17.84 -2.78
CA LEU A 103 -1.88 17.28 -1.89
C LEU A 103 -2.02 15.75 -1.78
N LEU A 104 -0.90 15.05 -1.97
CA LEU A 104 -0.72 13.63 -1.66
C LEU A 104 0.29 13.49 -0.53
N VAL A 105 -0.07 12.78 0.54
CA VAL A 105 0.83 12.54 1.67
C VAL A 105 1.14 11.04 1.78
N PHE A 106 2.41 10.71 1.81
CA PHE A 106 2.90 9.39 2.17
C PHE A 106 3.23 9.36 3.66
N THR A 107 2.83 8.28 4.33
CA THR A 107 2.98 8.12 5.76
C THR A 107 3.06 6.65 6.14
N ALA A 108 3.37 6.33 7.39
CA ALA A 108 3.59 4.98 7.91
C ALA A 108 4.73 4.22 7.21
N GLY A 109 5.00 2.99 7.62
CA GLY A 109 6.21 2.25 7.30
C GLY A 109 6.66 2.30 5.83
N VAL A 110 5.82 1.88 4.88
CA VAL A 110 6.17 1.88 3.45
C VAL A 110 6.18 3.29 2.88
N GLY A 111 5.20 4.11 3.27
CA GLY A 111 5.08 5.49 2.79
C GLY A 111 6.27 6.36 3.20
N GLU A 112 6.74 6.22 4.44
CA GLU A 112 7.86 6.99 4.98
C GLU A 112 9.23 6.49 4.49
N HIS A 113 9.41 5.17 4.39
CA HIS A 113 10.76 4.58 4.25
C HIS A 113 11.05 3.93 2.90
N SER A 114 10.15 4.05 1.92
CA SER A 114 10.39 3.47 0.59
C SER A 114 10.28 4.50 -0.52
N ALA A 115 11.40 5.20 -0.77
CA ALA A 115 11.50 6.17 -1.87
C ALA A 115 11.13 5.55 -3.22
N GLU A 116 11.47 4.28 -3.45
CA GLU A 116 11.17 3.57 -4.69
C GLU A 116 9.66 3.30 -4.86
N ILE A 117 8.97 2.89 -3.80
CA ILE A 117 7.50 2.70 -3.88
C ILE A 117 6.80 4.05 -4.11
N ARG A 118 7.21 5.11 -3.40
CA ARG A 118 6.67 6.47 -3.64
C ARG A 118 6.90 6.90 -5.09
N ARG A 119 8.10 6.69 -5.64
CA ARG A 119 8.41 7.01 -7.03
C ARG A 119 7.46 6.30 -7.99
N ARG A 120 7.30 4.99 -7.87
CA ARG A 120 6.43 4.17 -8.74
C ARG A 120 4.96 4.59 -8.65
N VAL A 121 4.46 4.86 -7.44
CA VAL A 121 3.08 5.35 -7.25
C VAL A 121 2.91 6.70 -7.91
N CYS A 122 3.82 7.64 -7.70
CA CYS A 122 3.77 8.98 -8.28
C CYS A 122 3.88 8.96 -9.81
N GLU A 123 4.70 8.09 -10.38
CA GLU A 123 4.77 7.88 -11.83
C GLU A 123 3.43 7.43 -12.41
N GLY A 124 2.74 6.51 -11.73
CA GLY A 124 1.40 6.08 -12.11
C GLY A 124 0.34 7.19 -12.03
N LEU A 125 0.61 8.25 -11.30
CA LEU A 125 -0.26 9.43 -11.14
C LEU A 125 0.21 10.64 -11.98
N GLY A 126 1.18 10.47 -12.87
CA GLY A 126 1.72 11.55 -13.70
C GLY A 126 0.70 12.29 -14.56
N PHE A 127 -0.42 11.63 -14.90
CA PHE A 127 -1.54 12.24 -15.62
C PHE A 127 -2.23 13.38 -14.84
N LEU A 128 -2.03 13.46 -13.52
CA LEU A 128 -2.49 14.57 -12.67
C LEU A 128 -1.53 15.79 -12.70
N GLY A 129 -0.46 15.73 -13.48
CA GLY A 129 0.60 16.74 -13.48
C GLY A 129 1.54 16.65 -12.28
N LEU A 130 1.50 15.51 -11.54
CA LEU A 130 2.39 15.24 -10.43
C LEU A 130 3.81 14.96 -10.94
N ARG A 131 4.80 15.64 -10.37
CA ARG A 131 6.22 15.45 -10.65
C ARG A 131 7.00 15.37 -9.35
N LEU A 132 7.86 14.35 -9.21
CA LEU A 132 8.73 14.18 -8.05
C LEU A 132 10.09 14.90 -8.27
N ASP A 133 10.63 15.40 -7.18
CA ASP A 133 12.04 15.70 -7.02
C ASP A 133 12.74 14.42 -6.52
N ALA A 134 13.61 13.87 -7.36
CA ALA A 134 14.26 12.59 -7.08
C ALA A 134 15.17 12.65 -5.84
N GLU A 135 15.89 13.78 -5.66
CA GLU A 135 16.80 13.93 -4.53
C GLU A 135 16.01 14.13 -3.21
N ALA A 136 14.96 14.96 -3.25
CA ALA A 136 14.10 15.16 -2.09
C ALA A 136 13.42 13.84 -1.68
N ASN A 137 12.93 13.04 -2.67
CA ASN A 137 12.34 11.75 -2.43
C ASN A 137 13.35 10.74 -1.83
N ALA A 138 14.59 10.72 -2.33
CA ALA A 138 15.62 9.79 -1.86
C ALA A 138 16.05 10.05 -0.39
N ARG A 139 15.90 11.29 0.10
CA ARG A 139 16.24 11.65 1.49
C ARG A 139 15.00 11.77 2.40
N ASP A 140 13.84 11.29 1.97
CA ASP A 140 12.57 11.32 2.72
C ASP A 140 12.22 12.74 3.22
N ALA A 141 12.45 13.76 2.37
CA ALA A 141 12.15 15.14 2.73
C ALA A 141 10.65 15.35 2.96
N ALA A 142 10.29 16.31 3.81
CA ALA A 142 8.88 16.61 4.11
C ALA A 142 8.06 16.97 2.87
N VAL A 143 8.69 17.59 1.85
CA VAL A 143 8.09 17.83 0.53
C VAL A 143 9.00 17.19 -0.51
N ILE A 144 8.43 16.31 -1.32
CA ILE A 144 9.13 15.51 -2.34
C ILE A 144 8.63 15.80 -3.76
N SER A 145 7.68 16.74 -3.94
CA SER A 145 7.27 17.19 -5.27
C SER A 145 8.26 18.21 -5.83
N ALA A 146 8.54 18.11 -7.15
CA ALA A 146 9.38 19.04 -7.87
C ALA A 146 8.71 20.42 -8.01
N THR A 147 9.52 21.46 -8.18
CA THR A 147 9.04 22.80 -8.51
C THR A 147 8.14 22.75 -9.75
N GLY A 148 6.96 23.35 -9.67
CA GLY A 148 5.96 23.38 -10.75
C GLY A 148 5.21 22.05 -10.93
N SER A 149 5.26 21.11 -9.98
CA SER A 149 4.31 20.02 -9.89
C SER A 149 2.90 20.58 -9.63
N ALA A 150 1.89 20.06 -10.33
CA ALA A 150 0.49 20.47 -10.11
C ALA A 150 -0.06 19.96 -8.77
N VAL A 151 0.50 18.87 -8.26
CA VAL A 151 0.13 18.25 -6.97
C VAL A 151 1.33 18.35 -6.04
N THR A 152 1.12 18.85 -4.84
CA THR A 152 2.14 18.77 -3.78
C THR A 152 2.23 17.34 -3.26
N VAL A 153 3.45 16.82 -3.08
CA VAL A 153 3.65 15.50 -2.49
C VAL A 153 4.50 15.63 -1.24
N GLY A 154 3.99 15.14 -0.12
CA GLY A 154 4.66 15.16 1.17
C GLY A 154 4.94 13.78 1.72
N VAL A 155 5.91 13.71 2.63
CA VAL A 155 6.18 12.57 3.50
C VAL A 155 6.02 13.06 4.94
N GLU A 156 5.11 12.43 5.68
CA GLU A 156 4.80 12.82 7.06
C GLU A 156 4.97 11.63 8.00
N PRO A 157 5.85 11.73 9.00
CA PRO A 157 6.01 10.69 10.00
C PRO A 157 4.74 10.48 10.81
N THR A 158 4.31 9.24 10.96
CA THR A 158 3.20 8.87 11.85
C THR A 158 3.69 8.50 13.23
N ASN A 159 2.88 8.82 14.23
CA ASN A 159 3.06 8.37 15.60
C ASN A 159 1.72 7.85 16.14
N GLU A 160 1.37 6.65 15.67
CA GLU A 160 0.10 6.00 16.04
C GLU A 160 0.07 5.68 17.54
N GLU A 161 1.20 5.29 18.11
CA GLU A 161 1.33 4.99 19.54
C GLU A 161 1.04 6.21 20.40
N TRP A 162 1.56 7.38 20.01
CA TRP A 162 1.29 8.65 20.70
C TRP A 162 -0.20 9.02 20.61
N VAL A 163 -0.83 8.84 19.46
CA VAL A 163 -2.27 9.10 19.29
C VAL A 163 -3.07 8.17 20.20
N ALA A 164 -2.74 6.88 20.24
CA ALA A 164 -3.38 5.90 21.12
C ALA A 164 -3.19 6.27 22.61
N ALA A 165 -1.96 6.60 23.01
CA ALA A 165 -1.63 7.02 24.37
C ALA A 165 -2.40 8.29 24.78
N ARG A 166 -2.45 9.30 23.92
CA ARG A 166 -3.20 10.55 24.14
C ARG A 166 -4.71 10.29 24.30
N HIS A 167 -5.28 9.35 23.56
CA HIS A 167 -6.67 8.96 23.74
C HIS A 167 -6.89 8.21 25.05
N ALA A 168 -6.01 7.28 25.40
CA ALA A 168 -6.10 6.52 26.64
C ALA A 168 -6.03 7.42 27.88
N LEU A 169 -5.19 8.46 27.87
CA LEU A 169 -5.08 9.44 28.96
C LEU A 169 -6.41 10.12 29.32
N ARG A 170 -7.37 10.23 28.38
CA ARG A 170 -8.69 10.82 28.66
C ARG A 170 -9.58 9.95 29.54
N TRP A 171 -9.23 8.67 29.70
CA TRP A 171 -9.99 7.68 30.46
C TRP A 171 -9.33 7.31 31.81
N LEU A 172 -8.16 7.91 32.11
CA LEU A 172 -7.55 7.74 33.41
C LEU A 172 -8.27 8.61 34.41
N PRO A 173 -8.68 8.05 35.59
CA PRO A 173 -9.19 8.85 36.68
C PRO A 173 -8.09 9.82 37.14
N GLY A 174 -8.46 11.12 37.30
CA GLY A 174 -7.58 12.14 37.85
C GLY A 174 -7.25 11.88 39.33
#